data_9e6410d43f38c93df9042b47ed702e6b
#
_entry.id   9e6410d43f38c93df9042b47ed702e6b
#
_cell.length_a   1.000
_cell.length_b   1.000
_cell.length_c   1.000
_cell.angle_alpha   90.00
_cell.angle_beta   90.00
_cell.angle_gamma   90.00
#
_symmetry.space_group_name_H-M   'P 1'
#
loop_
_entity.id
_entity.type
_entity.pdbx_description
1 polymer ?
#
loop_
_entity_poly.entity_id
_entity_poly.type
_entity_poly.pdbx_seq_one_letter_code
_entity_poly.pdbx_strand_id
1 'polypeptide(L)'
;MRLDKWLWHARFFKTRTLAARYVEKSRCRIDGRAVEKPHAAVAPGMVLTFALGPRVKVVRIVALGERRGPAPEARTLYEEIDSP
;
A
#
# COMPACT_ATOMS: atom_id res chain seq x y z
N MET A 1 -10.15 5.99 -2.29
CA MET A 1 -9.96 4.97 -1.22
C MET A 1 -8.84 5.43 -0.29
N ARG A 2 -8.95 5.11 0.98
CA ARG A 2 -7.91 5.42 1.98
C ARG A 2 -6.70 4.52 1.79
N LEU A 3 -5.52 5.07 2.03
CA LEU A 3 -4.26 4.34 1.93
C LEU A 3 -4.21 3.10 2.84
N ASP A 4 -4.63 3.25 4.11
CA ASP A 4 -4.62 2.14 5.06
C ASP A 4 -5.53 0.98 4.59
N LYS A 5 -6.68 1.31 4.03
CA LYS A 5 -7.60 0.30 3.51
C LYS A 5 -7.02 -0.42 2.29
N TRP A 6 -6.39 0.32 1.39
CA TRP A 6 -5.78 -0.30 0.21
C TRP A 6 -4.62 -1.22 0.59
N LEU A 7 -3.75 -0.79 1.50
CA LEU A 7 -2.64 -1.63 1.97
C LEU A 7 -3.15 -2.93 2.59
N TRP A 8 -4.27 -2.89 3.26
CA TRP A 8 -4.92 -4.06 3.82
C TRP A 8 -5.58 -4.92 2.74
N HIS A 9 -6.28 -4.33 1.75
CA HIS A 9 -6.85 -5.04 0.61
C HIS A 9 -5.75 -5.81 -0.15
N ALA A 10 -4.60 -5.20 -0.36
CA ALA A 10 -3.48 -5.78 -1.08
C ALA A 10 -2.69 -6.80 -0.25
N ARG A 11 -3.09 -7.04 1.00
CA ARG A 11 -2.50 -8.00 1.93
C ARG A 11 -1.07 -7.71 2.35
N PHE A 12 -0.63 -6.45 2.26
CA PHE A 12 0.67 -6.05 2.79
C PHE A 12 0.67 -5.99 4.31
N PHE A 13 -0.51 -5.81 4.92
CA PHE A 13 -0.68 -5.80 6.37
C PHE A 13 -1.83 -6.72 6.78
N LYS A 14 -1.67 -7.40 7.90
CA LYS A 14 -2.68 -8.35 8.39
C LYS A 14 -3.98 -7.69 8.80
N THR A 15 -3.88 -6.46 9.31
CA THR A 15 -5.05 -5.70 9.73
C THR A 15 -4.94 -4.27 9.20
N ARG A 16 -6.09 -3.64 9.06
CA ARG A 16 -6.15 -2.23 8.67
C ARG A 16 -5.52 -1.33 9.73
N THR A 17 -5.67 -1.70 11.01
CA THR A 17 -5.06 -0.95 12.11
C THR A 17 -3.54 -0.95 12.02
N LEU A 18 -2.94 -2.08 11.69
CA LEU A 18 -1.48 -2.16 11.49
C LEU A 18 -1.02 -1.27 10.34
N ALA A 19 -1.77 -1.27 9.25
CA ALA A 19 -1.47 -0.40 8.11
C ALA A 19 -1.54 1.08 8.52
N ALA A 20 -2.58 1.46 9.24
CA ALA A 20 -2.75 2.83 9.70
C ALA A 20 -1.59 3.28 10.61
N ARG A 21 -1.21 2.45 11.57
CA ARG A 21 -0.09 2.75 12.47
C ARG A 21 1.22 2.90 11.73
N TYR A 22 1.44 2.07 10.73
CA TYR A 22 2.64 2.15 9.90
C TYR A 22 2.70 3.49 9.15
N VAL A 23 1.60 3.90 8.55
CA VAL A 23 1.52 5.17 7.82
C VAL A 23 1.75 6.36 8.76
N GLU A 24 1.18 6.31 9.96
CA GLU A 24 1.33 7.38 10.95
C GLU A 24 2.78 7.63 11.36
N LYS A 25 3.65 6.65 11.18
CA LYS A 25 5.09 6.77 11.47
C LYS A 25 5.88 7.40 10.32
N SER A 26 5.22 7.94 9.31
CA SER A 26 5.85 8.54 8.12
C SER A 26 6.76 7.58 7.36
N ARG A 27 6.43 6.30 7.34
CA ARG A 27 7.24 5.27 6.69
C ARG A 27 6.74 4.89 5.31
N CYS A 28 5.67 5.53 4.84
CA CYS A 28 5.11 5.27 3.52
C CYS A 28 5.24 6.52 2.66
N ARG A 29 5.55 6.32 1.38
CA ARG A 29 5.60 7.41 0.41
C ARG A 29 4.60 7.15 -0.71
N ILE A 30 3.97 8.21 -1.18
CA ILE A 30 3.13 8.19 -2.38
C ILE A 30 3.82 9.08 -3.41
N ASP A 31 4.18 8.50 -4.55
CA ASP A 31 4.89 9.21 -5.62
C ASP A 31 6.12 9.97 -5.10
N GLY A 32 6.86 9.34 -4.19
CA GLY A 32 8.08 9.89 -3.60
C GLY A 32 7.87 10.84 -2.43
N ARG A 33 6.64 11.17 -2.06
CA ARG A 33 6.34 12.07 -0.94
C ARG A 33 5.93 11.28 0.29
N ALA A 34 6.56 11.57 1.43
CA ALA A 34 6.20 10.96 2.68
C ALA A 34 4.77 11.33 3.08
N VAL A 35 4.00 10.35 3.52
CA VAL A 35 2.63 10.55 4.01
C VAL A 35 2.52 10.07 5.43
N GLU A 36 1.76 10.78 6.25
CA GLU A 36 1.56 10.47 7.67
C GLU A 36 0.10 10.14 7.97
N LYS A 37 -0.79 10.44 7.05
CA LYS A 37 -2.23 10.30 7.29
C LYS A 37 -2.73 8.99 6.67
N PRO A 38 -3.22 8.05 7.51
CA PRO A 38 -3.77 6.79 6.99
C PRO A 38 -4.93 6.98 6.03
N HIS A 39 -5.65 8.10 6.17
CA HIS A 39 -6.79 8.42 5.30
C HIS A 39 -6.40 9.11 4.00
N ALA A 40 -5.10 9.28 3.73
CA ALA A 40 -4.66 9.84 2.45
C ALA A 40 -5.31 9.06 1.30
N ALA A 41 -5.80 9.78 0.30
CA ALA A 41 -6.48 9.15 -0.83
C ALA A 41 -5.48 8.51 -1.78
N VAL A 42 -5.80 7.31 -2.25
CA VAL A 42 -5.01 6.61 -3.27
C VAL A 42 -5.87 6.27 -4.47
N ALA A 43 -5.22 6.13 -5.61
CA ALA A 43 -5.88 5.84 -6.88
C ALA A 43 -4.94 5.01 -7.77
N PRO A 44 -5.49 4.29 -8.76
CA PRO A 44 -4.67 3.58 -9.73
C PRO A 44 -3.66 4.52 -10.40
N GLY A 45 -2.45 4.01 -10.62
CA GLY A 45 -1.36 4.77 -11.19
C GLY A 45 -0.39 5.35 -10.16
N MET A 46 -0.81 5.50 -8.91
CA MET A 46 0.08 5.98 -7.85
C MET A 46 1.11 4.92 -7.49
N VAL A 47 2.32 5.37 -7.17
CA VAL A 47 3.42 4.50 -6.76
C VAL A 47 3.63 4.63 -5.26
N LEU A 48 3.56 3.51 -4.55
CA LEU A 48 3.78 3.46 -3.11
C LEU A 48 5.15 2.88 -2.81
N THR A 49 5.85 3.48 -1.86
CA THR A 49 7.11 2.96 -1.34
C THR A 49 6.97 2.76 0.17
N PHE A 50 7.24 1.55 0.62
CA PHE A 50 7.16 1.22 2.06
C PHE A 50 8.04 0.02 2.35
N ALA A 51 8.34 -0.21 3.62
CA ALA A 51 9.17 -1.34 4.03
C ALA A 51 8.31 -2.45 4.64
N LEU A 52 8.62 -3.69 4.28
CA LEU A 52 8.06 -4.88 4.91
C LEU A 52 9.24 -5.66 5.49
N GLY A 53 9.44 -5.56 6.82
CA GLY A 53 10.62 -6.12 7.45
C GLY A 53 11.87 -5.47 6.87
N PRO A 54 12.88 -6.27 6.47
CA PRO A 54 14.13 -5.73 5.92
C PRO A 54 14.03 -5.30 4.45
N ARG A 55 12.88 -5.50 3.80
CA ARG A 55 12.73 -5.21 2.37
C ARG A 55 11.95 -3.94 2.12
N VAL A 56 12.45 -3.14 1.18
CA VAL A 56 11.70 -2.00 0.66
C VAL A 56 10.85 -2.50 -0.51
N LYS A 57 9.55 -2.20 -0.46
CA LYS A 57 8.61 -2.51 -1.53
C LYS A 57 8.29 -1.22 -2.28
N VAL A 58 8.34 -1.30 -3.60
CA VAL A 58 7.87 -0.22 -4.48
C VAL A 58 6.83 -0.84 -5.39
N VAL A 59 5.59 -0.36 -5.29
CA VAL A 59 4.47 -0.93 -6.05
C VAL A 59 3.66 0.17 -6.70
N ARG A 60 3.19 -0.09 -7.92
CA ARG A 60 2.21 0.77 -8.58
C ARG A 60 0.83 0.22 -8.31
N ILE A 61 -0.10 1.07 -7.91
CA ILE A 61 -1.49 0.67 -7.75
C ILE A 61 -2.09 0.45 -9.12
N VAL A 62 -2.62 -0.76 -9.36
CA VAL A 62 -3.31 -1.12 -10.60
C VAL A 62 -4.81 -0.99 -10.41
N ALA A 63 -5.31 -1.47 -9.27
CA ALA A 63 -6.73 -1.40 -8.93
C ALA A 63 -6.89 -1.24 -7.44
N LEU A 64 -8.01 -0.67 -7.02
CA LEU A 64 -8.27 -0.44 -5.59
C LEU A 64 -8.85 -1.67 -4.90
N GLY A 65 -9.57 -2.51 -5.66
CA GLY A 65 -10.25 -3.67 -5.09
C GLY A 65 -11.53 -3.26 -4.37
N GLU A 66 -12.46 -4.21 -4.27
CA GLU A 66 -13.72 -4.01 -3.56
C GLU A 66 -13.71 -4.64 -2.19
N ARG A 67 -12.72 -5.51 -1.93
CA ARG A 67 -12.63 -6.27 -0.69
C ARG A 67 -11.19 -6.74 -0.48
N ARG A 68 -10.92 -7.21 0.72
CA ARG A 68 -9.70 -7.95 1.00
C ARG A 68 -9.91 -9.39 0.58
N GLY A 69 -9.58 -9.69 -0.67
CA GLY A 69 -9.69 -11.03 -1.22
C GLY A 69 -8.52 -11.93 -0.85
N PRO A 70 -8.51 -13.17 -1.34
CA PRO A 70 -7.38 -14.08 -1.15
C PRO A 70 -6.12 -13.55 -1.85
N ALA A 71 -4.96 -14.11 -1.49
CA ALA A 71 -3.68 -13.63 -1.99
C ALA A 71 -3.57 -13.54 -3.52
N PRO A 72 -4.05 -14.51 -4.31
CA PRO A 72 -4.01 -14.38 -5.76
C PRO A 72 -4.78 -13.18 -6.29
N GLU A 73 -5.95 -12.88 -5.70
CA GLU A 73 -6.76 -11.72 -6.06
C GLU A 73 -6.06 -10.42 -5.64
N ALA A 74 -5.49 -10.41 -4.44
CA ALA A 74 -4.78 -9.24 -3.93
C ALA A 74 -3.60 -8.86 -4.81
N ARG A 75 -2.90 -9.82 -5.40
CA ARG A 75 -1.76 -9.55 -6.29
C ARG A 75 -2.16 -8.85 -7.58
N THR A 76 -3.43 -8.88 -7.96
CA THR A 76 -3.91 -8.16 -9.14
C THR A 76 -4.11 -6.68 -8.88
N LEU A 77 -4.03 -6.25 -7.61
CA LEU A 77 -4.25 -4.85 -7.24
C LEU A 77 -3.02 -3.98 -7.44
N TYR A 78 -1.86 -4.59 -7.65
CA TYR A 78 -0.62 -3.85 -7.79
C TYR A 78 0.36 -4.54 -8.73
N GLU A 79 1.35 -3.78 -9.13
CA GLU A 79 2.47 -4.22 -9.94
C GLU A 79 3.74 -3.86 -9.19
N GLU A 80 4.61 -4.84 -8.93
CA GLU A 80 5.89 -4.55 -8.29
C GLU A 80 6.82 -3.84 -9.28
N ILE A 81 7.44 -2.77 -8.81
CA ILE A 81 8.40 -2.03 -9.60
C ILE A 81 9.79 -2.42 -9.11
N ASP A 82 10.58 -2.98 -10.02
CA ASP A 82 11.95 -3.35 -9.70
C ASP A 82 12.76 -2.10 -9.43
N SER A 83 13.36 -2.04 -8.22
CA SER A 83 14.37 -1.05 -7.94
C SER A 83 15.68 -1.50 -8.57
N PRO A 84 16.31 -0.63 -9.34
CA PRO A 84 17.65 -0.94 -9.82
C PRO A 84 18.63 -1.07 -8.64
#